data_395f7dd8c6218e4856353cef5442d837
#
_entry.id   395f7dd8c6218e4856353cef5442d837
#
_cell.length_a   1.000
_cell.length_b   1.000
_cell.length_c   1.000
_cell.angle_alpha   90.00
_cell.angle_beta   90.00
_cell.angle_gamma   90.00
#
_symmetry.space_group_name_H-M   'P 1'
#
loop_
_entity.id
_entity.type
_entity.pdbx_description
1 polymer ?
#
loop_
_entity_poly.entity_id
_entity_poly.type
_entity_poly.pdbx_seq_one_letter_code
_entity_poly.pdbx_strand_id
1 'polypeptide(L)'
;MIEPLNRPTRLLRFVAGLARWSLGCLLALWLLLAVAWGALHGWIVPRIGEFRPQLEAQAARALGLPVRIGAISARSEGLIPTIELLDVALLDAQGRVALLLPRVVVAPSPRSLLNWGFEQLYIEHPDLDIRRQADGRIAVAGLTFSETAGENNAAADWLFSQGEVVVKGGRLRWTDELRGAPELALENVDVLLRNGSWQHNMHFAATPPPAWGDRFTLTGRFRAPLLRARDGNWQHWSGQLFADFSRVDVSRLRHHADLGVEVAQGRGAVRAWADVQRGQIVGGTADLALTEVNATLGPQLKALVLPSIQGRMGGRRLAGGFEFYTQGLQFQTDDGLVWPGGNLRLQHTGAAGKAPAQGDLRADRLDLAALAQIGSRLPLGAAAHSALQTYTPQGLVNEVHATWRGPLETLQQYQVRGKVTGLALAAGAREAGNTLPGLSGASVDVEMTQAGGKASLAIASGGLVLPGVFEEPVLPLDQLSAEVRWQVDGPRLAVQASNVRFSNADAQGELRASWRTSDAG
;
A
#
# COMPACT_ATOMS: atom_id res chain seq x y z
N MET A 1 -2.89 11.13 -86.57
CA MET A 1 -1.64 11.23 -85.79
C MET A 1 -1.92 10.47 -84.52
N ILE A 2 -1.50 9.23 -84.39
CA ILE A 2 -1.74 8.33 -83.27
C ILE A 2 -0.47 8.40 -82.42
N GLU A 3 -0.61 8.95 -81.21
CA GLU A 3 0.50 9.01 -80.18
C GLU A 3 0.94 7.58 -79.83
N PRO A 4 2.23 7.30 -79.69
CA PRO A 4 2.71 6.01 -79.28
C PRO A 4 2.52 5.82 -77.80
N LEU A 5 1.78 4.78 -77.40
CA LEU A 5 1.64 4.30 -76.04
C LEU A 5 3.01 4.19 -75.34
N ASN A 6 3.20 5.01 -74.32
CA ASN A 6 4.41 5.09 -73.48
C ASN A 6 4.76 3.69 -72.89
N ARG A 7 5.90 3.14 -73.29
CA ARG A 7 6.37 1.85 -72.76
C ARG A 7 6.62 1.98 -71.28
N PRO A 8 6.04 1.11 -70.39
CA PRO A 8 6.22 1.20 -68.98
C PRO A 8 7.70 1.11 -68.59
N THR A 9 8.16 2.06 -67.77
CA THR A 9 9.54 2.12 -67.29
C THR A 9 9.91 0.84 -66.53
N ARG A 10 11.21 0.46 -66.55
CA ARG A 10 11.70 -0.76 -65.85
C ARG A 10 11.21 -0.84 -64.41
N LEU A 11 11.07 0.29 -63.73
CA LEU A 11 10.55 0.43 -62.35
C LEU A 11 9.07 0.02 -62.25
N LEU A 12 8.24 0.43 -63.23
CA LEU A 12 6.82 0.04 -63.29
C LEU A 12 6.63 -1.47 -63.51
N ARG A 13 7.49 -2.11 -64.33
CA ARG A 13 7.45 -3.56 -64.49
C ARG A 13 7.91 -4.31 -63.24
N PHE A 14 8.90 -3.80 -62.52
CA PHE A 14 9.35 -4.36 -61.26
C PHE A 14 8.27 -4.25 -60.19
N VAL A 15 7.64 -3.08 -60.03
CA VAL A 15 6.52 -2.84 -59.09
C VAL A 15 5.31 -3.71 -59.43
N ALA A 16 4.98 -3.84 -60.73
CA ALA A 16 3.89 -4.72 -61.16
C ALA A 16 4.21 -6.21 -60.94
N GLY A 17 5.47 -6.61 -61.06
CA GLY A 17 5.94 -7.94 -60.69
C GLY A 17 5.80 -8.20 -59.20
N LEU A 18 6.29 -7.28 -58.37
CA LEU A 18 6.17 -7.36 -56.93
C LEU A 18 4.70 -7.42 -56.44
N ALA A 19 3.83 -6.59 -57.05
CA ALA A 19 2.40 -6.57 -56.77
C ALA A 19 1.70 -7.90 -57.12
N ARG A 20 2.07 -8.51 -58.27
CA ARG A 20 1.55 -9.84 -58.67
C ARG A 20 2.01 -10.93 -57.70
N TRP A 21 3.28 -10.92 -57.30
CA TRP A 21 3.81 -11.87 -56.32
C TRP A 21 3.19 -11.70 -54.95
N SER A 22 3.03 -10.45 -54.46
CA SER A 22 2.35 -10.18 -53.19
C SER A 22 0.89 -10.59 -53.22
N LEU A 23 0.16 -10.34 -54.31
CA LEU A 23 -1.21 -10.79 -54.49
C LEU A 23 -1.30 -12.32 -54.53
N GLY A 24 -0.38 -12.99 -55.24
CA GLY A 24 -0.30 -14.45 -55.27
C GLY A 24 -0.03 -15.06 -53.89
N CYS A 25 0.90 -14.49 -53.14
CA CYS A 25 1.17 -14.89 -51.72
C CYS A 25 -0.05 -14.66 -50.83
N LEU A 26 -0.77 -13.54 -51.00
CA LEU A 26 -1.98 -13.22 -50.24
C LEU A 26 -3.11 -14.19 -50.55
N LEU A 27 -3.33 -14.54 -51.82
CA LEU A 27 -4.30 -15.54 -52.24
C LEU A 27 -3.94 -16.95 -51.75
N ALA A 28 -2.65 -17.33 -51.83
CA ALA A 28 -2.19 -18.61 -51.28
C ALA A 28 -2.38 -18.70 -49.77
N LEU A 29 -2.08 -17.61 -49.04
CA LEU A 29 -2.33 -17.50 -47.61
C LEU A 29 -3.82 -17.61 -47.28
N TRP A 30 -4.69 -16.93 -48.05
CA TRP A 30 -6.14 -16.99 -47.89
C TRP A 30 -6.70 -18.40 -48.17
N LEU A 31 -6.22 -19.07 -49.20
CA LEU A 31 -6.59 -20.44 -49.53
C LEU A 31 -6.14 -21.40 -48.41
N LEU A 32 -4.93 -21.24 -47.91
CA LEU A 32 -4.39 -22.04 -46.81
C LEU A 32 -5.20 -21.84 -45.53
N LEU A 33 -5.59 -20.60 -45.20
CA LEU A 33 -6.47 -20.29 -44.09
C LEU A 33 -7.88 -20.88 -44.28
N ALA A 34 -8.44 -20.83 -45.50
CA ALA A 34 -9.75 -21.41 -45.79
C ALA A 34 -9.73 -22.93 -45.65
N VAL A 35 -8.67 -23.60 -46.16
CA VAL A 35 -8.50 -25.06 -46.02
C VAL A 35 -8.30 -25.45 -44.57
N ALA A 36 -7.46 -24.70 -43.82
CA ALA A 36 -7.26 -24.92 -42.39
C ALA A 36 -8.56 -24.74 -41.60
N TRP A 37 -9.33 -23.71 -41.91
CA TRP A 37 -10.64 -23.47 -41.31
C TRP A 37 -11.64 -24.59 -41.64
N GLY A 38 -11.71 -25.02 -42.91
CA GLY A 38 -12.56 -26.13 -43.33
C GLY A 38 -12.18 -27.45 -42.65
N ALA A 39 -10.88 -27.76 -42.56
CA ALA A 39 -10.38 -28.93 -41.86
C ALA A 39 -10.70 -28.87 -40.34
N LEU A 40 -10.54 -27.69 -39.74
CA LEU A 40 -10.87 -27.50 -38.33
C LEU A 40 -12.37 -27.77 -38.05
N HIS A 41 -13.27 -27.13 -38.83
CA HIS A 41 -14.71 -27.17 -38.58
C HIS A 41 -15.37 -28.44 -39.13
N GLY A 42 -14.91 -28.97 -40.28
CA GLY A 42 -15.53 -30.12 -40.91
C GLY A 42 -14.96 -31.48 -40.47
N TRP A 43 -13.73 -31.52 -39.95
CA TRP A 43 -13.08 -32.78 -39.61
C TRP A 43 -12.62 -32.88 -38.15
N ILE A 44 -11.96 -31.84 -37.58
CA ILE A 44 -11.43 -31.90 -36.22
C ILE A 44 -12.55 -31.72 -35.21
N VAL A 45 -13.39 -30.68 -35.33
CA VAL A 45 -14.46 -30.36 -34.37
C VAL A 45 -15.45 -31.51 -34.18
N PRO A 46 -15.97 -32.18 -35.27
CA PRO A 46 -16.91 -33.31 -35.07
C PRO A 46 -16.25 -34.54 -34.41
N ARG A 47 -14.93 -34.68 -34.51
CA ARG A 47 -14.16 -35.81 -34.00
C ARG A 47 -13.31 -35.46 -32.80
N ILE A 48 -13.59 -34.34 -32.11
CA ILE A 48 -12.76 -33.85 -31.02
C ILE A 48 -12.58 -34.90 -29.91
N GLY A 49 -13.55 -35.77 -29.68
CA GLY A 49 -13.45 -36.87 -28.73
C GLY A 49 -12.30 -37.85 -29.00
N GLU A 50 -11.96 -38.06 -30.26
CA GLU A 50 -10.83 -38.94 -30.68
C GLU A 50 -9.48 -38.36 -30.28
N PHE A 51 -9.39 -37.01 -30.15
CA PHE A 51 -8.17 -36.28 -29.76
C PHE A 51 -7.97 -36.17 -28.25
N ARG A 52 -8.87 -36.74 -27.43
CA ARG A 52 -8.78 -36.71 -25.99
C ARG A 52 -7.41 -37.13 -25.44
N PRO A 53 -6.82 -38.29 -25.83
CA PRO A 53 -5.51 -38.72 -25.30
C PRO A 53 -4.38 -37.75 -25.62
N GLN A 54 -4.44 -37.13 -26.82
CA GLN A 54 -3.44 -36.14 -27.27
C GLN A 54 -3.55 -34.86 -26.45
N LEU A 55 -4.78 -34.40 -26.15
CA LEU A 55 -5.05 -33.22 -25.32
C LEU A 55 -4.64 -33.46 -23.87
N GLU A 56 -4.94 -34.64 -23.31
CA GLU A 56 -4.49 -35.04 -21.96
C GLU A 56 -2.95 -35.05 -21.89
N ALA A 57 -2.26 -35.65 -22.87
CA ALA A 57 -0.81 -35.68 -22.93
C ALA A 57 -0.19 -34.28 -23.08
N GLN A 58 -0.82 -33.40 -23.88
CA GLN A 58 -0.35 -32.03 -24.08
C GLN A 58 -0.57 -31.18 -22.82
N ALA A 59 -1.75 -31.28 -22.20
CA ALA A 59 -2.02 -30.60 -20.93
C ALA A 59 -1.08 -31.07 -19.83
N ALA A 60 -0.81 -32.38 -19.77
CA ALA A 60 0.13 -32.95 -18.80
C ALA A 60 1.56 -32.43 -18.99
N ARG A 61 2.02 -32.23 -20.24
CA ARG A 61 3.33 -31.61 -20.52
C ARG A 61 3.37 -30.13 -20.14
N ALA A 62 2.30 -29.38 -20.44
CA ALA A 62 2.23 -27.96 -20.14
C ALA A 62 2.16 -27.67 -18.63
N LEU A 63 1.43 -28.50 -17.89
CA LEU A 63 1.23 -28.34 -16.44
C LEU A 63 2.28 -29.09 -15.58
N GLY A 64 3.05 -30.00 -16.20
CA GLY A 64 3.98 -30.86 -15.47
C GLY A 64 3.32 -31.96 -14.63
N LEU A 65 2.03 -32.23 -14.84
CA LEU A 65 1.19 -33.12 -14.03
C LEU A 65 0.29 -33.97 -14.91
N PRO A 66 -0.03 -35.22 -14.51
CA PRO A 66 -0.98 -36.03 -15.23
C PRO A 66 -2.39 -35.40 -15.22
N VAL A 67 -2.98 -35.31 -16.40
CA VAL A 67 -4.33 -34.74 -16.61
C VAL A 67 -5.24 -35.81 -17.18
N ARG A 68 -6.46 -35.90 -16.65
CA ARG A 68 -7.53 -36.77 -17.15
C ARG A 68 -8.75 -35.93 -17.47
N ILE A 69 -9.35 -36.13 -18.64
CA ILE A 69 -10.55 -35.43 -19.08
C ILE A 69 -11.72 -36.41 -19.10
N GLY A 70 -12.82 -36.11 -18.40
CA GLY A 70 -14.02 -36.98 -18.36
C GLY A 70 -14.74 -37.04 -19.70
N ALA A 71 -15.17 -35.88 -20.19
CA ALA A 71 -15.81 -35.76 -21.50
C ALA A 71 -15.29 -34.53 -22.23
N ILE A 72 -15.36 -34.57 -23.56
CA ILE A 72 -14.94 -33.46 -24.42
C ILE A 72 -16.01 -33.24 -25.50
N SER A 73 -16.39 -32.00 -25.69
CA SER A 73 -17.27 -31.56 -26.76
C SER A 73 -16.68 -30.30 -27.41
N ALA A 74 -17.03 -30.06 -28.67
CA ALA A 74 -16.66 -28.84 -29.32
C ALA A 74 -17.88 -28.22 -29.99
N ARG A 75 -18.01 -26.89 -29.87
CA ARG A 75 -19.04 -26.10 -30.55
C ARG A 75 -18.41 -25.14 -31.51
N SER A 76 -19.00 -25.07 -32.68
CA SER A 76 -18.55 -24.22 -33.77
C SER A 76 -19.54 -23.07 -33.97
N GLU A 77 -19.63 -22.18 -33.02
CA GLU A 77 -20.45 -20.97 -33.08
C GLU A 77 -19.55 -19.77 -33.42
N GLY A 78 -19.23 -19.59 -34.74
CA GLY A 78 -18.40 -18.48 -35.19
C GLY A 78 -17.08 -18.89 -35.88
N LEU A 79 -16.12 -17.94 -35.97
CA LEU A 79 -14.84 -18.15 -36.60
C LEU A 79 -13.86 -19.02 -35.79
N ILE A 80 -14.03 -19.03 -34.49
CA ILE A 80 -13.17 -19.77 -33.55
C ILE A 80 -14.02 -20.80 -32.83
N PRO A 81 -13.71 -22.11 -32.93
CA PRO A 81 -14.45 -23.14 -32.19
C PRO A 81 -14.13 -23.04 -30.69
N THR A 82 -15.14 -23.28 -29.87
CA THR A 82 -14.95 -23.45 -28.42
C THR A 82 -14.95 -24.93 -28.10
N ILE A 83 -14.01 -25.34 -27.25
CA ILE A 83 -13.88 -26.71 -26.77
C ILE A 83 -14.30 -26.70 -25.30
N GLU A 84 -15.29 -27.54 -24.99
CA GLU A 84 -15.78 -27.74 -23.64
C GLU A 84 -15.25 -29.06 -23.10
N LEU A 85 -14.61 -29.00 -21.94
CA LEU A 85 -14.06 -30.14 -21.22
C LEU A 85 -14.84 -30.28 -19.91
N LEU A 86 -15.33 -31.48 -19.65
CA LEU A 86 -16.06 -31.80 -18.42
C LEU A 86 -15.21 -32.73 -17.57
N ASP A 87 -15.28 -32.53 -16.25
CA ASP A 87 -14.60 -33.34 -15.23
C ASP A 87 -13.09 -33.47 -15.51
N VAL A 88 -12.43 -32.32 -15.69
CA VAL A 88 -10.98 -32.29 -15.86
C VAL A 88 -10.30 -32.50 -14.51
N ALA A 89 -9.65 -33.64 -14.34
CA ALA A 89 -8.94 -34.00 -13.12
C ALA A 89 -7.43 -33.87 -13.31
N LEU A 90 -6.78 -33.09 -12.43
CA LEU A 90 -5.34 -33.10 -12.26
C LEU A 90 -4.98 -34.11 -11.19
N LEU A 91 -4.00 -34.97 -11.49
CA LEU A 91 -3.62 -36.06 -10.59
C LEU A 91 -2.27 -35.74 -9.90
N ASP A 92 -2.15 -36.19 -8.64
CA ASP A 92 -0.88 -36.16 -7.92
C ASP A 92 0.10 -37.26 -8.41
N ALA A 93 1.32 -37.27 -7.86
CA ALA A 93 2.33 -38.26 -8.19
C ALA A 93 1.90 -39.70 -7.87
N GLN A 94 0.89 -39.88 -7.02
CA GLN A 94 0.33 -41.17 -6.64
C GLN A 94 -0.92 -41.55 -7.48
N GLY A 95 -1.29 -40.71 -8.44
CA GLY A 95 -2.43 -40.96 -9.31
C GLY A 95 -3.81 -40.65 -8.68
N ARG A 96 -3.84 -39.98 -7.52
CA ARG A 96 -5.08 -39.54 -6.87
C ARG A 96 -5.51 -38.19 -7.46
N VAL A 97 -6.82 -37.93 -7.46
CA VAL A 97 -7.35 -36.63 -7.92
C VAL A 97 -6.95 -35.54 -6.93
N ALA A 98 -6.04 -34.66 -7.36
CA ALA A 98 -5.60 -33.50 -6.62
C ALA A 98 -6.53 -32.29 -6.83
N LEU A 99 -6.94 -32.04 -8.07
CA LEU A 99 -7.86 -30.95 -8.42
C LEU A 99 -8.88 -31.47 -9.44
N LEU A 100 -10.15 -31.18 -9.19
CA LEU A 100 -11.25 -31.43 -10.12
C LEU A 100 -11.81 -30.10 -10.61
N LEU A 101 -11.84 -29.92 -11.91
CA LEU A 101 -12.48 -28.81 -12.59
C LEU A 101 -13.74 -29.32 -13.29
N PRO A 102 -14.93 -29.04 -12.76
CA PRO A 102 -16.18 -29.63 -13.28
C PRO A 102 -16.42 -29.25 -14.74
N ARG A 103 -16.13 -27.98 -15.11
CA ARG A 103 -16.32 -27.49 -16.46
C ARG A 103 -15.20 -26.50 -16.83
N VAL A 104 -14.54 -26.77 -17.95
CA VAL A 104 -13.52 -25.92 -18.52
C VAL A 104 -13.87 -25.66 -19.98
N VAL A 105 -13.96 -24.39 -20.37
CA VAL A 105 -14.18 -24.00 -21.77
C VAL A 105 -12.95 -23.29 -22.27
N VAL A 106 -12.40 -23.75 -23.38
CA VAL A 106 -11.20 -23.16 -24.00
C VAL A 106 -11.52 -22.70 -25.42
N ALA A 107 -11.00 -21.53 -25.77
CA ALA A 107 -11.07 -21.00 -27.12
C ALA A 107 -9.64 -20.88 -27.66
N PRO A 108 -9.24 -21.74 -28.61
CA PRO A 108 -7.96 -21.61 -29.28
C PRO A 108 -8.01 -20.46 -30.31
N SER A 109 -6.90 -19.77 -30.51
CA SER A 109 -6.73 -18.77 -31.58
C SER A 109 -5.54 -19.14 -32.48
N PRO A 110 -5.40 -18.54 -33.65
CA PRO A 110 -4.20 -18.73 -34.46
C PRO A 110 -2.91 -18.39 -33.74
N ARG A 111 -2.96 -17.42 -32.79
CA ARG A 111 -1.85 -17.08 -31.89
C ARG A 111 -1.56 -18.18 -30.88
N SER A 112 -2.61 -18.78 -30.34
CA SER A 112 -2.48 -19.84 -29.36
C SER A 112 -1.88 -21.12 -29.95
N LEU A 113 -2.11 -21.41 -31.20
CA LEU A 113 -1.49 -22.52 -31.92
C LEU A 113 0.05 -22.35 -32.07
N LEU A 114 0.52 -21.10 -32.17
CA LEU A 114 1.96 -20.81 -32.25
C LEU A 114 2.66 -20.84 -30.91
N ASN A 115 1.96 -20.51 -29.83
CA ASN A 115 2.51 -20.35 -28.49
C ASN A 115 2.02 -21.43 -27.48
N TRP A 116 1.30 -22.46 -27.96
CA TRP A 116 0.72 -23.54 -27.11
C TRP A 116 -0.12 -23.02 -25.92
N GLY A 117 -0.80 -21.87 -26.13
CA GLY A 117 -1.72 -21.28 -25.16
C GLY A 117 -3.15 -21.22 -25.67
N PHE A 118 -4.06 -20.67 -24.87
CA PHE A 118 -5.44 -20.40 -25.25
C PHE A 118 -5.68 -18.90 -25.28
N GLU A 119 -6.52 -18.42 -26.18
CA GLU A 119 -6.99 -17.04 -26.18
C GLU A 119 -7.86 -16.79 -24.96
N GLN A 120 -8.73 -17.78 -24.64
CA GLN A 120 -9.58 -17.75 -23.46
C GLN A 120 -9.61 -19.13 -22.79
N LEU A 121 -9.43 -19.12 -21.47
CA LEU A 121 -9.59 -20.24 -20.56
C LEU A 121 -10.67 -19.87 -19.54
N TYR A 122 -11.83 -20.53 -19.61
CA TYR A 122 -12.96 -20.28 -18.74
C TYR A 122 -13.21 -21.52 -17.87
N ILE A 123 -13.25 -21.34 -16.54
CA ILE A 123 -13.36 -22.41 -15.56
C ILE A 123 -14.56 -22.10 -14.65
N GLU A 124 -15.51 -23.02 -14.56
CA GLU A 124 -16.68 -22.89 -13.70
C GLU A 124 -16.58 -23.75 -12.46
N HIS A 125 -16.93 -23.14 -11.33
CA HIS A 125 -17.07 -23.76 -10.02
C HIS A 125 -15.88 -24.63 -9.58
N PRO A 126 -14.61 -24.20 -9.77
CA PRO A 126 -13.49 -24.96 -9.24
C PRO A 126 -13.50 -24.94 -7.71
N ASP A 127 -13.08 -26.04 -7.09
CA ASP A 127 -12.80 -26.11 -5.64
C ASP A 127 -11.28 -26.18 -5.47
N LEU A 128 -10.69 -25.06 -5.02
CA LEU A 128 -9.25 -24.88 -4.91
C LEU A 128 -8.83 -24.94 -3.45
N ASP A 129 -7.94 -25.85 -3.11
CA ASP A 129 -7.23 -25.88 -1.83
C ASP A 129 -5.81 -25.34 -2.06
N ILE A 130 -5.52 -24.16 -1.50
CA ILE A 130 -4.21 -23.53 -1.58
C ILE A 130 -3.61 -23.52 -0.17
N ARG A 131 -2.41 -24.09 -0.05
CA ARG A 131 -1.71 -24.23 1.21
C ARG A 131 -0.31 -23.66 1.13
N ARG A 132 0.00 -22.72 2.00
CA ARG A 132 1.37 -22.28 2.25
C ARG A 132 1.95 -23.15 3.35
N GLN A 133 2.94 -23.94 3.01
CA GLN A 133 3.62 -24.87 3.92
C GLN A 133 4.52 -24.12 4.92
N ALA A 134 4.94 -24.80 5.98
CA ALA A 134 5.79 -24.21 7.02
C ALA A 134 7.17 -23.73 6.50
N ASP A 135 7.65 -24.29 5.39
CA ASP A 135 8.88 -23.87 4.68
C ASP A 135 8.67 -22.72 3.68
N GLY A 136 7.42 -22.19 3.58
CA GLY A 136 7.05 -21.08 2.69
C GLY A 136 6.61 -21.51 1.29
N ARG A 137 6.74 -22.80 0.92
CA ARG A 137 6.29 -23.29 -0.39
C ARG A 137 4.77 -23.25 -0.50
N ILE A 138 4.27 -22.89 -1.69
CA ILE A 138 2.83 -22.89 -1.96
C ILE A 138 2.46 -24.21 -2.63
N ALA A 139 1.48 -24.89 -2.08
CA ALA A 139 0.83 -26.05 -2.68
C ALA A 139 -0.58 -25.69 -3.12
N VAL A 140 -0.97 -26.02 -4.35
CA VAL A 140 -2.32 -25.90 -4.87
C VAL A 140 -2.87 -27.30 -5.09
N ALA A 141 -3.95 -27.65 -4.42
CA ALA A 141 -4.55 -28.98 -4.47
C ALA A 141 -3.53 -30.12 -4.18
N GLY A 142 -2.61 -29.89 -3.24
CA GLY A 142 -1.57 -30.86 -2.88
C GLY A 142 -0.34 -30.88 -3.81
N LEU A 143 -0.34 -30.08 -4.87
CA LEU A 143 0.77 -29.94 -5.82
C LEU A 143 1.66 -28.79 -5.39
N THR A 144 2.91 -29.08 -5.04
CA THR A 144 3.86 -28.07 -4.54
C THR A 144 4.45 -27.24 -5.68
N PHE A 145 4.35 -25.92 -5.55
CA PHE A 145 5.02 -24.95 -6.41
C PHE A 145 6.18 -24.32 -5.63
N SER A 146 7.38 -24.36 -6.21
CA SER A 146 8.57 -23.78 -5.56
C SER A 146 8.62 -22.27 -5.76
N GLU A 147 8.81 -21.49 -4.67
CA GLU A 147 9.04 -20.05 -4.76
C GLU A 147 10.51 -19.70 -5.06
N THR A 148 11.39 -20.69 -5.15
CA THR A 148 12.83 -20.44 -5.37
C THR A 148 13.04 -19.90 -6.78
N ALA A 149 13.60 -18.69 -6.88
CA ALA A 149 13.96 -18.07 -8.14
C ALA A 149 14.94 -18.96 -8.90
N GLY A 150 14.44 -19.64 -9.95
CA GLY A 150 15.25 -20.55 -10.79
C GLY A 150 14.68 -21.96 -10.98
N GLU A 151 13.71 -22.40 -10.18
CA GLU A 151 13.00 -23.66 -10.44
C GLU A 151 11.70 -23.36 -11.20
N ASN A 152 11.46 -24.15 -12.28
CA ASN A 152 10.38 -23.98 -13.24
C ASN A 152 9.00 -23.85 -12.58
N ASN A 153 8.48 -22.63 -12.48
CA ASN A 153 7.07 -22.36 -12.24
C ASN A 153 6.24 -22.55 -13.54
N ALA A 154 6.48 -23.66 -14.24
CA ALA A 154 5.90 -23.90 -15.57
C ALA A 154 4.37 -23.74 -15.59
N ALA A 155 3.68 -24.13 -14.51
CA ALA A 155 2.24 -23.98 -14.41
C ALA A 155 1.79 -22.51 -14.26
N ALA A 156 2.52 -21.71 -13.45
CA ALA A 156 2.24 -20.28 -13.31
C ALA A 156 2.57 -19.53 -14.60
N ASP A 157 3.73 -19.82 -15.21
CA ASP A 157 4.15 -19.24 -16.48
C ASP A 157 3.15 -19.59 -17.59
N TRP A 158 2.68 -20.84 -17.61
CA TRP A 158 1.64 -21.25 -18.53
C TRP A 158 0.32 -20.50 -18.28
N LEU A 159 -0.13 -20.39 -17.03
CA LEU A 159 -1.37 -19.68 -16.68
C LEU A 159 -1.30 -18.21 -17.12
N PHE A 160 -0.21 -17.52 -16.82
CA PHE A 160 -0.04 -16.11 -17.18
C PHE A 160 0.30 -15.89 -18.66
N SER A 161 0.64 -16.93 -19.40
CA SER A 161 0.81 -16.87 -20.85
C SER A 161 -0.52 -16.91 -21.62
N GLN A 162 -1.63 -17.32 -20.96
CA GLN A 162 -2.96 -17.33 -21.57
C GLN A 162 -3.45 -15.88 -21.80
N GLY A 163 -4.16 -15.62 -22.88
CA GLY A 163 -4.70 -14.30 -23.22
C GLY A 163 -5.72 -13.82 -22.19
N GLU A 164 -6.69 -14.67 -21.89
CA GLU A 164 -7.70 -14.41 -20.85
C GLU A 164 -7.96 -15.67 -20.03
N VAL A 165 -7.95 -15.53 -18.70
CA VAL A 165 -8.37 -16.59 -17.78
C VAL A 165 -9.53 -16.09 -16.94
N VAL A 166 -10.63 -16.83 -16.97
CA VAL A 166 -11.85 -16.52 -16.24
C VAL A 166 -12.20 -17.68 -15.32
N VAL A 167 -12.35 -17.40 -14.05
CA VAL A 167 -12.95 -18.32 -13.06
C VAL A 167 -14.26 -17.74 -12.60
N LYS A 168 -15.30 -18.56 -12.56
CA LYS A 168 -16.64 -18.17 -12.10
C LYS A 168 -17.17 -19.10 -11.01
N GLY A 169 -17.65 -18.47 -9.92
CA GLY A 169 -18.35 -19.17 -8.85
C GLY A 169 -17.50 -20.21 -8.11
N GLY A 170 -16.18 -20.07 -8.11
CA GLY A 170 -15.27 -21.00 -7.47
C GLY A 170 -15.34 -20.97 -5.94
N ARG A 171 -14.75 -21.96 -5.30
CA ARG A 171 -14.43 -21.99 -3.88
C ARG A 171 -12.91 -22.00 -3.71
N LEU A 172 -12.42 -21.30 -2.72
CA LEU A 172 -10.98 -21.24 -2.41
C LEU A 172 -10.80 -21.44 -0.90
N ARG A 173 -10.06 -22.47 -0.51
CA ARG A 173 -9.57 -22.64 0.86
C ARG A 173 -8.09 -22.26 0.90
N TRP A 174 -7.77 -21.33 1.78
CA TRP A 174 -6.40 -20.89 2.01
C TRP A 174 -5.94 -21.30 3.41
N THR A 175 -4.90 -22.10 3.50
CA THR A 175 -4.26 -22.49 4.75
C THR A 175 -2.81 -21.95 4.76
N ASP A 176 -2.44 -21.20 5.78
CA ASP A 176 -1.09 -20.66 5.95
C ASP A 176 -0.41 -21.29 7.17
N GLU A 177 0.30 -22.40 6.94
CA GLU A 177 1.02 -23.13 8.00
C GLU A 177 2.23 -22.32 8.50
N LEU A 178 2.89 -21.53 7.63
CA LEU A 178 4.04 -20.71 8.00
C LEU A 178 3.66 -19.65 9.06
N ARG A 179 2.45 -19.13 9.00
CA ARG A 179 1.95 -18.16 9.98
C ARG A 179 1.08 -18.78 11.07
N GLY A 180 0.78 -20.07 10.98
CA GLY A 180 -0.20 -20.72 11.86
C GLY A 180 -1.58 -20.07 11.80
N ALA A 181 -1.94 -19.51 10.64
CA ALA A 181 -3.19 -18.81 10.46
C ALA A 181 -4.37 -19.79 10.37
N PRO A 182 -5.58 -19.43 10.89
CA PRO A 182 -6.76 -20.21 10.69
C PRO A 182 -7.11 -20.28 9.20
N GLU A 183 -7.72 -21.40 8.77
CA GLU A 183 -8.16 -21.57 7.39
C GLU A 183 -9.12 -20.46 6.97
N LEU A 184 -8.87 -19.87 5.80
CA LEU A 184 -9.74 -18.89 5.16
C LEU A 184 -10.48 -19.54 4.00
N ALA A 185 -11.77 -19.79 4.17
CA ALA A 185 -12.64 -20.28 3.12
C ALA A 185 -13.33 -19.12 2.40
N LEU A 186 -13.10 -19.00 1.11
CA LEU A 186 -13.73 -18.00 0.24
C LEU A 186 -14.72 -18.68 -0.69
N GLU A 187 -15.91 -18.14 -0.77
CA GLU A 187 -16.98 -18.61 -1.65
C GLU A 187 -17.25 -17.62 -2.79
N ASN A 188 -17.94 -18.09 -3.83
CA ASN A 188 -18.27 -17.28 -5.00
C ASN A 188 -17.06 -16.53 -5.56
N VAL A 189 -15.96 -17.25 -5.71
CA VAL A 189 -14.71 -16.70 -6.21
C VAL A 189 -14.82 -16.47 -7.70
N ASP A 190 -14.70 -15.21 -8.10
CA ASP A 190 -14.59 -14.79 -9.49
C ASP A 190 -13.19 -14.26 -9.75
N VAL A 191 -12.53 -14.75 -10.79
CA VAL A 191 -11.22 -14.28 -11.24
C VAL A 191 -11.29 -13.93 -12.71
N LEU A 192 -10.74 -12.79 -13.08
CA LEU A 192 -10.51 -12.40 -14.46
C LEU A 192 -9.08 -11.92 -14.59
N LEU A 193 -8.28 -12.67 -15.36
CA LEU A 193 -6.93 -12.28 -15.74
C LEU A 193 -6.93 -11.98 -17.23
N ARG A 194 -6.46 -10.83 -17.65
CA ARG A 194 -6.24 -10.46 -19.05
C ARG A 194 -4.78 -10.13 -19.27
N ASN A 195 -4.12 -10.95 -20.05
CA ASN A 195 -2.71 -10.87 -20.29
C ASN A 195 -2.46 -10.38 -21.73
N GLY A 196 -2.02 -9.14 -21.84
CA GLY A 196 -1.47 -8.59 -23.08
C GLY A 196 0.04 -8.85 -23.20
N SER A 197 0.66 -8.36 -24.26
CA SER A 197 2.11 -8.57 -24.49
C SER A 197 2.99 -7.96 -23.39
N TRP A 198 2.54 -6.94 -22.67
CA TRP A 198 3.27 -6.18 -21.65
C TRP A 198 2.40 -5.71 -20.49
N GLN A 199 1.08 -5.84 -20.61
CA GLN A 199 0.11 -5.42 -19.60
C GLN A 199 -0.68 -6.61 -19.12
N HIS A 200 -0.83 -6.69 -17.79
CA HIS A 200 -1.59 -7.72 -17.11
C HIS A 200 -2.62 -7.04 -16.23
N ASN A 201 -3.89 -7.34 -16.47
CA ASN A 201 -4.99 -6.84 -15.65
C ASN A 201 -5.59 -8.01 -14.89
N MET A 202 -5.83 -7.80 -13.62
CA MET A 202 -6.43 -8.78 -12.72
C MET A 202 -7.66 -8.17 -12.06
N HIS A 203 -8.73 -8.94 -12.03
CA HIS A 203 -9.88 -8.70 -11.17
C HIS A 203 -10.18 -9.97 -10.39
N PHE A 204 -10.28 -9.83 -9.09
CA PHE A 204 -10.62 -10.91 -8.16
C PHE A 204 -11.76 -10.42 -7.29
N ALA A 205 -12.81 -11.24 -7.11
CA ALA A 205 -13.90 -10.97 -6.19
C ALA A 205 -14.24 -12.25 -5.44
N ALA A 206 -14.49 -12.15 -4.13
CA ALA A 206 -14.81 -13.30 -3.31
C ALA A 206 -15.66 -12.93 -2.10
N THR A 207 -16.38 -13.90 -1.58
CA THR A 207 -17.19 -13.77 -0.36
C THR A 207 -16.48 -14.53 0.76
N PRO A 208 -15.98 -13.84 1.79
CA PRO A 208 -15.35 -14.46 2.96
C PRO A 208 -16.45 -15.01 3.90
N PRO A 209 -16.08 -15.77 4.94
CA PRO A 209 -17.02 -16.14 6.00
C PRO A 209 -17.68 -14.90 6.62
N PRO A 210 -18.94 -14.95 7.03
CA PRO A 210 -19.69 -13.78 7.53
C PRO A 210 -19.02 -13.03 8.69
N ALA A 211 -18.24 -13.75 9.51
CA ALA A 211 -17.46 -13.16 10.60
C ALA A 211 -16.29 -12.29 10.13
N TRP A 212 -15.89 -12.37 8.86
CA TRP A 212 -14.80 -11.58 8.28
C TRP A 212 -15.30 -10.31 7.60
N GLY A 213 -16.52 -10.35 7.04
CA GLY A 213 -17.08 -9.22 6.33
C GLY A 213 -17.93 -9.60 5.14
N ASP A 214 -18.09 -8.66 4.24
CA ASP A 214 -18.87 -8.82 3.00
C ASP A 214 -17.97 -9.21 1.83
N ARG A 215 -18.61 -9.49 0.68
CA ARG A 215 -17.92 -9.69 -0.59
C ARG A 215 -16.98 -8.53 -0.89
N PHE A 216 -15.74 -8.82 -1.23
CA PHE A 216 -14.72 -7.84 -1.52
C PHE A 216 -14.18 -8.01 -2.94
N THR A 217 -13.49 -6.98 -3.42
CA THR A 217 -12.85 -6.98 -4.73
C THR A 217 -11.39 -6.54 -4.65
N LEU A 218 -10.57 -7.19 -5.48
CA LEU A 218 -9.18 -6.79 -5.74
C LEU A 218 -9.03 -6.55 -7.23
N THR A 219 -8.42 -5.43 -7.62
CA THR A 219 -8.15 -5.09 -9.01
C THR A 219 -6.68 -4.75 -9.17
N GLY A 220 -5.99 -5.43 -10.05
CA GLY A 220 -4.57 -5.21 -10.33
C GLY A 220 -4.34 -4.74 -11.77
N ARG A 221 -3.40 -3.82 -11.94
CA ARG A 221 -2.89 -3.39 -13.26
C ARG A 221 -1.38 -3.41 -13.21
N PHE A 222 -0.78 -4.33 -13.95
CA PHE A 222 0.66 -4.56 -13.92
C PHE A 222 1.25 -4.43 -15.32
N ARG A 223 2.56 -4.16 -15.34
CA ARG A 223 3.38 -4.13 -16.56
C ARG A 223 4.61 -5.01 -16.39
N ALA A 224 4.87 -5.85 -17.36
CA ALA A 224 6.11 -6.59 -17.46
C ALA A 224 7.20 -5.75 -18.15
N PRO A 225 8.50 -5.98 -17.89
CA PRO A 225 9.59 -5.37 -18.61
C PRO A 225 9.55 -5.76 -20.10
N LEU A 226 9.81 -4.81 -21.01
CA LEU A 226 9.69 -4.99 -22.47
C LEU A 226 10.53 -6.17 -23.02
N LEU A 227 11.71 -6.41 -22.45
CA LEU A 227 12.60 -7.50 -22.89
C LEU A 227 12.19 -8.88 -22.34
N ARG A 228 11.24 -8.94 -21.41
CA ARG A 228 10.71 -10.16 -20.77
C ARG A 228 9.18 -10.21 -20.80
N ALA A 229 8.59 -9.56 -21.78
CA ALA A 229 7.14 -9.38 -21.88
C ALA A 229 6.33 -10.70 -22.05
N ARG A 230 6.98 -11.82 -22.30
CA ARG A 230 6.36 -13.15 -22.47
C ARG A 230 6.69 -14.14 -21.35
N ASP A 231 7.54 -13.74 -20.41
CA ASP A 231 7.81 -14.57 -19.25
C ASP A 231 6.64 -14.37 -18.29
N GLY A 232 5.87 -15.38 -17.98
CA GLY A 232 4.79 -15.36 -17.00
C GLY A 232 5.26 -15.08 -15.57
N ASN A 233 6.52 -14.67 -15.41
CA ASN A 233 7.15 -14.41 -14.13
C ASN A 233 6.65 -13.08 -13.53
N TRP A 234 5.58 -13.16 -12.75
CA TRP A 234 4.96 -12.05 -12.03
C TRP A 234 5.92 -11.31 -11.09
N GLN A 235 7.01 -11.96 -10.63
CA GLN A 235 8.02 -11.35 -9.77
C GLN A 235 8.76 -10.16 -10.42
N HIS A 236 8.67 -10.00 -11.73
CA HIS A 236 9.22 -8.86 -12.45
C HIS A 236 8.19 -7.75 -12.74
N TRP A 237 6.93 -7.99 -12.42
CA TRP A 237 5.86 -7.05 -12.72
C TRP A 237 5.89 -5.84 -11.79
N SER A 238 5.52 -4.70 -12.33
CA SER A 238 5.34 -3.46 -11.58
C SER A 238 3.99 -2.85 -11.93
N GLY A 239 3.32 -2.25 -10.95
CA GLY A 239 1.98 -1.71 -11.15
C GLY A 239 1.29 -1.35 -9.87
N GLN A 240 -0.04 -1.38 -9.90
CA GLN A 240 -0.88 -1.05 -8.77
C GLN A 240 -1.91 -2.13 -8.52
N LEU A 241 -2.15 -2.39 -7.24
CA LEU A 241 -3.23 -3.22 -6.73
C LEU A 241 -4.20 -2.32 -5.95
N PHE A 242 -5.49 -2.46 -6.22
CA PHE A 242 -6.58 -1.82 -5.50
C PHE A 242 -7.43 -2.88 -4.81
N ALA A 243 -7.79 -2.65 -3.56
CA ALA A 243 -8.67 -3.49 -2.77
C ALA A 243 -9.85 -2.66 -2.25
N ASP A 244 -11.06 -3.20 -2.34
CA ASP A 244 -12.28 -2.58 -1.82
C ASP A 244 -13.01 -3.58 -0.90
N PHE A 245 -13.07 -3.21 0.37
CA PHE A 245 -13.79 -3.94 1.40
C PHE A 245 -14.88 -3.03 1.96
N SER A 246 -16.12 -3.27 1.59
CA SER A 246 -17.28 -2.51 2.08
C SER A 246 -17.52 -2.71 3.59
N ARG A 247 -17.23 -3.90 4.08
CA ARG A 247 -17.22 -4.27 5.50
C ARG A 247 -16.20 -5.39 5.73
N VAL A 248 -15.27 -5.16 6.65
CA VAL A 248 -14.23 -6.14 7.01
C VAL A 248 -13.91 -6.05 8.50
N ASP A 249 -13.64 -7.21 9.11
CA ASP A 249 -13.01 -7.31 10.42
C ASP A 249 -11.48 -7.31 10.23
N VAL A 250 -10.85 -6.16 10.47
CA VAL A 250 -9.40 -5.99 10.23
C VAL A 250 -8.54 -6.83 11.18
N SER A 251 -9.09 -7.24 12.34
CA SER A 251 -8.38 -8.11 13.27
C SER A 251 -8.11 -9.50 12.69
N ARG A 252 -8.96 -9.94 11.77
CA ARG A 252 -8.80 -11.21 11.07
C ARG A 252 -7.69 -11.15 10.01
N LEU A 253 -7.52 -10.00 9.38
CA LEU A 253 -6.47 -9.80 8.35
C LEU A 253 -5.06 -9.99 8.91
N ARG A 254 -4.82 -9.69 10.19
CA ARG A 254 -3.50 -9.85 10.83
C ARG A 254 -2.93 -11.26 10.73
N HIS A 255 -3.80 -12.27 10.68
CA HIS A 255 -3.37 -13.66 10.57
C HIS A 255 -2.79 -13.98 9.18
N HIS A 256 -3.20 -13.25 8.15
CA HIS A 256 -2.82 -13.51 6.75
C HIS A 256 -1.90 -12.44 6.17
N ALA A 257 -1.87 -11.23 6.75
CA ALA A 257 -1.04 -10.11 6.29
C ALA A 257 -0.31 -9.47 7.46
N ASP A 258 0.91 -9.00 7.22
CA ASP A 258 1.63 -8.15 8.16
C ASP A 258 1.13 -6.71 7.98
N LEU A 259 0.42 -6.21 8.97
CA LEU A 259 -0.13 -4.85 8.97
C LEU A 259 0.87 -3.83 9.53
N GLY A 260 2.04 -4.28 10.02
CA GLY A 260 3.01 -3.43 10.72
C GLY A 260 2.57 -2.93 12.10
N VAL A 261 1.34 -3.28 12.51
CA VAL A 261 0.75 -2.94 13.81
C VAL A 261 -0.09 -4.12 14.32
N GLU A 262 -0.18 -4.27 15.62
CA GLU A 262 -1.03 -5.29 16.21
C GLU A 262 -2.46 -4.76 16.34
N VAL A 263 -3.40 -5.36 15.58
CA VAL A 263 -4.82 -4.99 15.61
C VAL A 263 -5.60 -6.12 16.29
N ALA A 264 -6.06 -5.87 17.51
CA ALA A 264 -6.85 -6.84 18.26
C ALA A 264 -8.32 -6.84 17.85
N GLN A 265 -8.88 -5.68 17.51
CA GLN A 265 -10.27 -5.49 17.05
C GLN A 265 -10.33 -4.36 16.04
N GLY A 266 -11.39 -4.37 15.21
CA GLY A 266 -11.70 -3.28 14.29
C GLY A 266 -12.58 -3.76 13.15
N ARG A 267 -13.67 -3.03 12.86
CA ARG A 267 -14.64 -3.37 11.81
C ARG A 267 -14.99 -2.14 11.01
N GLY A 268 -15.23 -2.32 9.73
CA GLY A 268 -15.71 -1.24 8.89
C GLY A 268 -15.28 -1.35 7.43
N ALA A 269 -15.26 -0.23 6.73
CA ALA A 269 -14.87 -0.15 5.34
C ALA A 269 -13.38 0.19 5.19
N VAL A 270 -12.73 -0.45 4.24
CA VAL A 270 -11.34 -0.20 3.87
C VAL A 270 -11.21 -0.20 2.36
N ARG A 271 -10.66 0.88 1.79
CA ARG A 271 -10.18 0.92 0.41
C ARG A 271 -8.68 1.09 0.42
N ALA A 272 -7.96 0.20 -0.22
CA ALA A 272 -6.52 0.22 -0.18
C ALA A 272 -5.93 0.19 -1.59
N TRP A 273 -4.86 0.95 -1.78
CA TRP A 273 -4.02 0.95 -2.98
C TRP A 273 -2.62 0.52 -2.58
N ALA A 274 -2.04 -0.38 -3.31
CA ALA A 274 -0.66 -0.81 -3.12
C ALA A 274 0.14 -0.61 -4.40
N ASP A 275 1.30 0.02 -4.28
CA ASP A 275 2.27 0.15 -5.36
C ASP A 275 3.20 -1.06 -5.33
N VAL A 276 3.27 -1.76 -6.45
CA VAL A 276 4.09 -2.96 -6.63
C VAL A 276 5.24 -2.63 -7.56
N GLN A 277 6.45 -2.96 -7.15
CA GLN A 277 7.65 -2.90 -7.99
C GLN A 277 8.41 -4.22 -7.92
N ARG A 278 8.61 -4.84 -9.08
CA ARG A 278 9.27 -6.16 -9.20
C ARG A 278 8.64 -7.19 -8.25
N GLY A 279 7.31 -7.31 -8.27
CA GLY A 279 6.57 -8.25 -7.45
C GLY A 279 6.52 -7.94 -5.95
N GLN A 280 7.13 -6.84 -5.49
CA GLN A 280 7.15 -6.43 -4.08
C GLN A 280 6.31 -5.18 -3.84
N ILE A 281 5.57 -5.15 -2.74
CA ILE A 281 4.86 -3.97 -2.30
C ILE A 281 5.88 -2.96 -1.76
N VAL A 282 5.96 -1.79 -2.39
CA VAL A 282 6.88 -0.72 -2.04
C VAL A 282 6.18 0.47 -1.37
N GLY A 283 4.88 0.55 -1.46
CA GLY A 283 4.07 1.58 -0.84
C GLY A 283 2.59 1.23 -0.87
N GLY A 284 1.81 1.98 -0.13
CA GLY A 284 0.36 1.83 -0.11
C GLY A 284 -0.33 3.02 0.52
N THR A 285 -1.61 3.13 0.22
CA THR A 285 -2.54 4.12 0.76
C THR A 285 -3.82 3.41 1.14
N ALA A 286 -4.44 3.78 2.24
CA ALA A 286 -5.72 3.24 2.65
C ALA A 286 -6.67 4.37 3.07
N ASP A 287 -7.90 4.33 2.56
CA ASP A 287 -9.03 5.07 3.12
C ASP A 287 -9.73 4.15 4.13
N LEU A 288 -9.89 4.66 5.32
CA LEU A 288 -10.43 3.92 6.46
C LEU A 288 -11.73 4.57 6.94
N ALA A 289 -12.69 3.73 7.27
CA ALA A 289 -13.88 4.09 8.05
C ALA A 289 -14.18 2.90 8.97
N LEU A 290 -13.49 2.87 10.13
CA LEU A 290 -13.53 1.75 11.06
C LEU A 290 -14.14 2.17 12.39
N THR A 291 -14.76 1.20 13.05
CA THR A 291 -15.30 1.31 14.41
C THR A 291 -14.73 0.21 15.30
N GLU A 292 -14.82 0.41 16.62
CA GLU A 292 -14.37 -0.55 17.63
C GLU A 292 -12.90 -0.99 17.42
N VAL A 293 -12.03 -0.04 17.05
CA VAL A 293 -10.61 -0.35 16.80
C VAL A 293 -9.86 -0.45 18.10
N ASN A 294 -9.15 -1.56 18.27
CA ASN A 294 -8.18 -1.75 19.37
C ASN A 294 -6.86 -2.16 18.73
N ALA A 295 -5.86 -1.28 18.77
CA ALA A 295 -4.58 -1.48 18.12
C ALA A 295 -3.41 -1.09 19.01
N THR A 296 -2.31 -1.84 18.93
CA THR A 296 -1.04 -1.54 19.58
C THR A 296 -0.01 -1.15 18.51
N LEU A 297 0.49 0.08 18.56
CA LEU A 297 1.32 0.67 17.51
C LEU A 297 2.81 0.32 17.62
N GLY A 298 3.20 -0.38 18.67
CA GLY A 298 4.57 -0.84 18.85
C GLY A 298 4.76 -1.66 20.11
N PRO A 299 5.89 -2.36 20.24
CA PRO A 299 6.19 -3.13 21.44
C PRO A 299 6.26 -2.21 22.66
N GLN A 300 5.70 -2.65 23.78
CA GLN A 300 5.64 -1.93 25.07
C GLN A 300 4.74 -0.68 25.09
N LEU A 301 4.06 -0.34 23.98
CA LEU A 301 3.07 0.73 23.97
C LEU A 301 1.73 0.24 24.51
N LYS A 302 0.99 1.15 25.14
CA LYS A 302 -0.39 0.86 25.56
C LYS A 302 -1.30 0.74 24.32
N ALA A 303 -2.33 -0.07 24.43
CA ALA A 303 -3.33 -0.19 23.37
C ALA A 303 -4.04 1.15 23.13
N LEU A 304 -4.26 1.46 21.88
CA LEU A 304 -5.06 2.59 21.42
C LEU A 304 -6.46 2.08 21.08
N VAL A 305 -7.43 2.44 21.92
CA VAL A 305 -8.83 2.07 21.75
C VAL A 305 -9.58 3.24 21.12
N LEU A 306 -10.13 3.00 19.91
CA LEU A 306 -10.81 4.01 19.11
C LEU A 306 -12.22 3.52 18.78
N PRO A 307 -13.27 4.09 19.41
CA PRO A 307 -14.66 3.86 19.01
C PRO A 307 -14.89 4.11 17.52
N SER A 308 -14.21 5.10 16.94
CA SER A 308 -14.24 5.37 15.51
C SER A 308 -12.92 5.95 15.01
N ILE A 309 -12.55 5.61 13.78
CA ILE A 309 -11.46 6.22 13.02
C ILE A 309 -11.85 6.31 11.55
N GLN A 310 -11.63 7.47 10.96
CA GLN A 310 -11.86 7.71 9.53
C GLN A 310 -10.81 8.64 8.94
N GLY A 311 -10.52 8.48 7.65
CA GLY A 311 -9.58 9.29 6.90
C GLY A 311 -8.66 8.45 6.05
N ARG A 312 -7.64 9.09 5.53
CA ARG A 312 -6.63 8.46 4.68
C ARG A 312 -5.30 8.38 5.39
N MET A 313 -4.66 7.23 5.26
CA MET A 313 -3.28 7.04 5.68
C MET A 313 -2.51 6.29 4.60
N GLY A 314 -1.22 6.50 4.55
CA GLY A 314 -0.39 5.81 3.59
C GLY A 314 1.09 5.89 3.93
N GLY A 315 1.87 5.11 3.19
CA GLY A 315 3.31 5.11 3.34
C GLY A 315 3.99 4.41 2.18
N ARG A 316 5.27 4.64 2.06
CA ARG A 316 6.12 3.96 1.09
C ARG A 316 7.51 3.73 1.63
N ARG A 317 8.12 2.66 1.16
CA ARG A 317 9.53 2.38 1.43
C ARG A 317 10.39 3.25 0.51
N LEU A 318 11.39 3.91 1.09
CA LEU A 318 12.40 4.68 0.39
C LEU A 318 13.74 3.90 0.42
N ALA A 319 14.69 4.29 -0.41
CA ALA A 319 16.04 3.75 -0.33
C ALA A 319 16.66 4.10 1.03
N GLY A 320 16.73 3.10 1.93
CA GLY A 320 17.26 3.28 3.28
C GLY A 320 16.31 3.95 4.27
N GLY A 321 15.00 4.05 3.99
CA GLY A 321 14.06 4.70 4.88
C GLY A 321 12.60 4.46 4.54
N PHE A 322 11.74 5.35 5.03
CA PHE A 322 10.29 5.30 4.80
C PHE A 322 9.68 6.70 4.72
N GLU A 323 8.52 6.76 4.14
CA GLU A 323 7.60 7.89 4.20
C GLU A 323 6.26 7.40 4.76
N PHE A 324 5.68 8.16 5.66
CA PHE A 324 4.34 7.95 6.22
C PHE A 324 3.56 9.25 6.12
N TYR A 325 2.26 9.16 5.81
CA TYR A 325 1.39 10.34 5.79
C TYR A 325 -0.03 10.01 6.18
N THR A 326 -0.74 11.03 6.69
CA THR A 326 -2.17 11.01 6.91
C THR A 326 -2.83 12.20 6.22
N GLN A 327 -4.09 12.04 5.81
CA GLN A 327 -4.90 13.10 5.24
C GLN A 327 -6.30 13.05 5.85
N GLY A 328 -6.67 14.14 6.52
CA GLY A 328 -7.98 14.26 7.14
C GLY A 328 -8.28 13.14 8.15
N LEU A 329 -7.26 12.58 8.80
CA LEU A 329 -7.42 11.48 9.75
C LEU A 329 -8.11 11.99 11.00
N GLN A 330 -9.30 11.48 11.28
CA GLN A 330 -10.10 11.79 12.46
C GLN A 330 -10.35 10.52 13.25
N PHE A 331 -10.31 10.63 14.56
CA PHE A 331 -10.66 9.53 15.44
C PHE A 331 -11.18 10.02 16.79
N GLN A 332 -11.88 9.15 17.46
CA GLN A 332 -12.32 9.32 18.83
C GLN A 332 -11.71 8.21 19.68
N THR A 333 -11.25 8.55 20.88
CA THR A 333 -10.77 7.58 21.87
C THR A 333 -11.88 7.19 22.84
N ASP A 334 -11.68 6.10 23.56
CA ASP A 334 -12.62 5.58 24.58
C ASP A 334 -12.81 6.52 25.79
N ASP A 335 -11.80 7.34 26.08
CA ASP A 335 -11.83 8.36 27.12
C ASP A 335 -12.42 9.70 26.64
N GLY A 336 -13.05 9.72 25.46
CA GLY A 336 -13.83 10.84 24.93
C GLY A 336 -13.02 11.91 24.19
N LEU A 337 -11.71 11.73 24.02
CA LEU A 337 -10.90 12.62 23.20
C LEU A 337 -11.31 12.52 21.73
N VAL A 338 -11.45 13.66 21.08
CA VAL A 338 -11.72 13.76 19.65
C VAL A 338 -10.50 14.38 18.95
N TRP A 339 -9.87 13.61 18.05
CA TRP A 339 -8.84 14.14 17.17
C TRP A 339 -9.50 14.86 15.99
N PRO A 340 -9.28 16.18 15.83
CA PRO A 340 -10.10 17.00 14.93
C PRO A 340 -9.78 16.84 13.43
N GLY A 341 -8.85 15.96 13.08
CA GLY A 341 -8.30 15.86 11.74
C GLY A 341 -7.03 16.68 11.56
N GLY A 342 -6.50 16.64 10.35
CA GLY A 342 -5.26 17.28 9.95
C GLY A 342 -4.46 16.36 9.04
N ASN A 343 -3.44 16.97 8.40
CA ASN A 343 -2.53 16.27 7.53
C ASN A 343 -1.15 16.19 8.19
N LEU A 344 -0.57 15.02 8.16
CA LEU A 344 0.79 14.78 8.65
C LEU A 344 1.58 14.07 7.57
N ARG A 345 2.82 14.47 7.38
CA ARG A 345 3.79 13.77 6.53
C ARG A 345 5.12 13.67 7.26
N LEU A 346 5.58 12.45 7.40
CA LEU A 346 6.86 12.10 8.00
C LEU A 346 7.69 11.34 6.97
N GLN A 347 8.87 11.85 6.68
CA GLN A 347 9.87 11.16 5.88
C GLN A 347 11.12 10.94 6.72
N HIS A 348 11.64 9.72 6.71
CA HIS A 348 12.86 9.37 7.42
C HIS A 348 13.75 8.54 6.50
N THR A 349 15.05 8.85 6.50
CA THR A 349 16.07 8.10 5.79
C THR A 349 17.17 7.75 6.78
N GLY A 350 17.51 6.49 6.91
CA GLY A 350 18.60 6.02 7.77
C GLY A 350 19.97 6.44 7.27
N ALA A 351 20.98 6.27 8.11
CA ALA A 351 22.36 6.53 7.72
C ALA A 351 22.82 5.56 6.60
N ALA A 352 23.49 6.09 5.58
CA ALA A 352 24.02 5.30 4.48
C ALA A 352 25.45 5.77 4.12
N GLY A 353 26.44 4.93 4.35
CA GLY A 353 27.85 5.29 4.14
C GLY A 353 28.27 6.48 5.00
N LYS A 354 28.63 7.59 4.37
CA LYS A 354 29.00 8.86 5.04
C LYS A 354 27.80 9.80 5.27
N ALA A 355 26.63 9.50 4.69
CA ALA A 355 25.44 10.32 4.87
C ALA A 355 24.77 9.99 6.20
N PRO A 356 24.53 10.97 7.09
CA PRO A 356 23.84 10.76 8.35
C PRO A 356 22.36 10.45 8.08
N ALA A 357 21.68 9.85 9.07
CA ALA A 357 20.23 9.76 9.07
C ALA A 357 19.63 11.16 8.98
N GLN A 358 18.49 11.28 8.32
CA GLN A 358 17.79 12.56 8.16
C GLN A 358 16.28 12.36 8.13
N GLY A 359 15.54 13.40 8.54
CA GLY A 359 14.09 13.37 8.47
C GLY A 359 13.48 14.74 8.16
N ASP A 360 12.23 14.69 7.70
CA ASP A 360 11.34 15.82 7.42
C ASP A 360 9.96 15.48 7.98
N LEU A 361 9.44 16.33 8.84
CA LEU A 361 8.10 16.24 9.41
C LEU A 361 7.33 17.51 9.06
N ARG A 362 6.16 17.35 8.48
CA ARG A 362 5.20 18.42 8.22
C ARG A 362 3.84 18.04 8.76
N ALA A 363 3.20 18.99 9.43
CA ALA A 363 1.81 18.87 9.82
C ALA A 363 1.14 20.23 9.74
N ASP A 364 -0.12 20.25 9.33
CA ASP A 364 -0.90 21.49 9.20
C ASP A 364 -1.83 21.72 10.40
N ARG A 365 -2.12 20.67 11.15
CA ARG A 365 -3.02 20.74 12.29
C ARG A 365 -2.72 19.63 13.29
N LEU A 366 -2.24 20.02 14.50
CA LEU A 366 -2.02 19.07 15.58
C LEU A 366 -2.61 19.64 16.88
N ASP A 367 -3.46 18.88 17.54
CA ASP A 367 -3.98 19.20 18.86
C ASP A 367 -2.98 18.69 19.92
N LEU A 368 -2.37 19.61 20.66
CA LEU A 368 -1.34 19.28 21.65
C LEU A 368 -1.92 18.57 22.87
N ALA A 369 -3.15 18.91 23.29
CA ALA A 369 -3.81 18.24 24.40
C ALA A 369 -4.12 16.78 24.02
N ALA A 370 -4.62 16.58 22.82
CA ALA A 370 -4.85 15.25 22.27
C ALA A 370 -3.54 14.44 22.18
N LEU A 371 -2.46 15.05 21.66
CA LEU A 371 -1.15 14.40 21.61
C LEU A 371 -0.61 14.04 22.99
N ALA A 372 -0.75 14.92 23.99
CA ALA A 372 -0.33 14.65 25.35
C ALA A 372 -1.09 13.46 25.96
N GLN A 373 -2.40 13.38 25.72
CA GLN A 373 -3.26 12.32 26.24
C GLN A 373 -2.95 10.95 25.62
N ILE A 374 -2.72 10.88 24.29
CA ILE A 374 -2.43 9.62 23.60
C ILE A 374 -0.93 9.33 23.47
N GLY A 375 -0.06 10.24 23.91
CA GLY A 375 1.38 10.16 23.69
C GLY A 375 1.99 8.83 24.12
N SER A 376 1.57 8.26 25.27
CA SER A 376 2.04 6.95 25.74
C SER A 376 1.61 5.75 24.86
N ARG A 377 0.71 5.97 23.91
CA ARG A 377 0.21 4.97 22.94
C ARG A 377 0.83 5.13 21.55
N LEU A 378 1.61 6.22 21.35
CA LEU A 378 2.25 6.53 20.07
C LEU A 378 3.74 6.15 20.09
N PRO A 379 4.32 5.73 18.96
CA PRO A 379 5.74 5.39 18.86
C PRO A 379 6.63 6.64 18.81
N LEU A 380 6.55 7.48 19.82
CA LEU A 380 7.36 8.68 19.99
C LEU A 380 8.67 8.33 20.70
N GLY A 381 9.73 9.12 20.49
CA GLY A 381 10.98 8.98 21.23
C GLY A 381 10.83 9.35 22.71
N ALA A 382 11.72 8.85 23.56
CA ALA A 382 11.68 9.07 25.02
C ALA A 382 11.63 10.55 25.42
N ALA A 383 12.38 11.40 24.70
CA ALA A 383 12.39 12.85 24.92
C ALA A 383 11.01 13.49 24.67
N ALA A 384 10.32 13.06 23.60
CA ALA A 384 8.98 13.56 23.30
C ALA A 384 7.95 13.09 24.34
N HIS A 385 8.01 11.82 24.78
CA HIS A 385 7.17 11.32 25.86
C HIS A 385 7.38 12.12 27.15
N SER A 386 8.63 12.34 27.55
CA SER A 386 8.96 13.12 28.75
C SER A 386 8.45 14.56 28.65
N ALA A 387 8.62 15.21 27.51
CA ALA A 387 8.14 16.57 27.30
C ALA A 387 6.61 16.67 27.36
N LEU A 388 5.88 15.74 26.73
CA LEU A 388 4.42 15.71 26.79
C LEU A 388 3.90 15.48 28.20
N GLN A 389 4.56 14.65 29.00
CA GLN A 389 4.20 14.38 30.38
C GLN A 389 4.52 15.56 31.34
N THR A 390 5.69 16.18 31.15
CA THR A 390 6.17 17.25 32.05
C THR A 390 5.41 18.55 31.81
N TYR A 391 5.23 18.93 30.55
CA TYR A 391 4.63 20.22 30.20
C TYR A 391 3.12 20.16 30.01
N THR A 392 2.54 18.95 29.85
CA THR A 392 1.11 18.74 29.55
C THR A 392 0.56 19.80 28.58
N PRO A 393 1.17 19.94 27.39
CA PRO A 393 0.88 21.06 26.51
C PRO A 393 -0.56 20.99 25.99
N GLN A 394 -1.18 22.18 25.86
CA GLN A 394 -2.49 22.36 25.24
C GLN A 394 -2.34 23.41 24.13
N GLY A 395 -3.28 23.42 23.20
CA GLY A 395 -3.31 24.35 22.09
C GLY A 395 -3.29 23.66 20.73
N LEU A 396 -3.50 24.43 19.71
CA LEU A 396 -3.56 23.96 18.34
C LEU A 396 -2.32 24.41 17.57
N VAL A 397 -1.51 23.45 17.12
CA VAL A 397 -0.45 23.71 16.13
C VAL A 397 -1.12 23.87 14.77
N ASN A 398 -1.06 25.06 14.20
CA ASN A 398 -1.66 25.34 12.88
C ASN A 398 -0.75 24.97 11.72
N GLU A 399 0.57 25.01 11.94
CA GLU A 399 1.57 24.62 10.95
C GLU A 399 2.85 24.24 11.67
N VAL A 400 3.44 23.11 11.29
CA VAL A 400 4.77 22.72 11.74
C VAL A 400 5.57 22.13 10.58
N HIS A 401 6.82 22.53 10.50
CA HIS A 401 7.82 21.92 9.63
C HIS A 401 9.10 21.71 10.43
N ALA A 402 9.49 20.46 10.58
CA ALA A 402 10.70 20.07 11.27
C ALA A 402 11.59 19.23 10.35
N THR A 403 12.85 19.60 10.25
CA THR A 403 13.89 18.82 9.56
C THR A 403 15.02 18.50 10.54
N TRP A 404 15.62 17.34 10.40
CA TRP A 404 16.75 16.97 11.25
C TRP A 404 17.76 16.09 10.53
N ARG A 405 18.97 16.08 11.10
CA ARG A 405 20.06 15.16 10.75
C ARG A 405 20.59 14.49 12.00
N GLY A 406 20.93 13.23 11.87
CA GLY A 406 21.30 12.33 12.95
C GLY A 406 20.16 11.40 13.36
N PRO A 407 20.45 10.38 14.19
CA PRO A 407 19.45 9.49 14.76
C PRO A 407 18.43 10.28 15.59
N LEU A 408 17.18 9.79 15.67
CA LEU A 408 16.10 10.45 16.44
C LEU A 408 16.44 10.56 17.94
N GLU A 409 17.22 9.64 18.46
CA GLU A 409 17.66 9.61 19.86
C GLU A 409 18.76 10.65 20.16
N THR A 410 19.55 11.04 19.13
CA THR A 410 20.69 11.96 19.24
C THR A 410 20.74 12.88 18.05
N LEU A 411 19.85 13.87 18.02
CA LEU A 411 19.78 14.84 16.92
C LEU A 411 21.06 15.69 16.87
N GLN A 412 21.78 15.64 15.74
CA GLN A 412 22.98 16.42 15.51
C GLN A 412 22.67 17.85 15.04
N GLN A 413 21.71 17.94 14.14
CA GLN A 413 21.21 19.20 13.60
C GLN A 413 19.71 19.11 13.46
N TYR A 414 19.00 20.16 13.80
CA TYR A 414 17.57 20.27 13.53
C TYR A 414 17.18 21.71 13.21
N GLN A 415 16.11 21.85 12.45
CA GLN A 415 15.41 23.10 12.23
C GLN A 415 13.92 22.86 12.38
N VAL A 416 13.27 23.66 13.21
CA VAL A 416 11.82 23.58 13.46
C VAL A 416 11.23 24.96 13.25
N ARG A 417 10.11 25.01 12.54
CA ARG A 417 9.24 26.18 12.41
C ARG A 417 7.83 25.75 12.76
N GLY A 418 7.10 26.59 13.47
CA GLY A 418 5.73 26.25 13.83
C GLY A 418 4.96 27.44 14.38
N LYS A 419 3.62 27.36 14.23
CA LYS A 419 2.66 28.30 14.80
C LYS A 419 1.68 27.57 15.69
N VAL A 420 1.52 28.07 16.89
CA VAL A 420 0.63 27.49 17.89
C VAL A 420 -0.33 28.56 18.37
N THR A 421 -1.60 28.26 18.45
CA THR A 421 -2.64 29.12 19.03
C THR A 421 -3.23 28.48 20.29
N GLY A 422 -3.54 29.30 21.27
CA GLY A 422 -4.07 28.84 22.55
C GLY A 422 -3.11 27.96 23.34
N LEU A 423 -1.79 28.17 23.18
CA LEU A 423 -0.77 27.39 23.88
C LEU A 423 -0.93 27.58 25.40
N ALA A 424 -1.05 26.47 26.10
CA ALA A 424 -0.90 26.39 27.53
C ALA A 424 0.12 25.33 27.90
N LEU A 425 0.98 25.63 28.85
CA LEU A 425 1.98 24.74 29.42
C LEU A 425 1.82 24.75 30.94
N ALA A 426 1.77 23.57 31.53
CA ALA A 426 1.70 23.46 33.00
C ALA A 426 2.99 23.93 33.63
N ALA A 427 2.87 24.66 34.75
CA ALA A 427 4.00 24.89 35.64
C ALA A 427 4.38 23.57 36.32
N GLY A 428 5.68 23.27 36.41
CA GLY A 428 6.15 22.00 36.96
C GLY A 428 7.36 22.17 37.87
N ALA A 429 7.59 21.17 38.73
CA ALA A 429 8.83 21.04 39.48
C ALA A 429 9.84 20.25 38.65
N ARG A 430 11.07 20.74 38.53
CA ARG A 430 12.19 19.99 37.95
C ARG A 430 12.97 19.30 39.06
N GLU A 431 13.51 18.11 38.80
CA GLU A 431 14.47 17.47 39.68
C GLU A 431 15.59 18.48 39.96
N ALA A 432 15.90 18.77 41.19
CA ALA A 432 16.84 19.76 41.71
C ALA A 432 16.28 21.11 42.16
N GLY A 433 14.99 21.22 42.50
CA GLY A 433 14.42 22.42 43.10
C GLY A 433 14.14 23.61 42.18
N ASN A 434 14.42 23.49 40.89
CA ASN A 434 14.05 24.49 39.89
C ASN A 434 12.59 24.30 39.47
N THR A 435 11.77 25.33 39.57
CA THR A 435 10.41 25.35 39.05
C THR A 435 10.39 25.79 37.61
N LEU A 436 9.58 25.10 36.78
CA LEU A 436 9.31 25.51 35.42
C LEU A 436 8.13 26.48 35.42
N PRO A 437 8.23 27.63 34.74
CA PRO A 437 7.11 28.52 34.58
C PRO A 437 6.06 27.91 33.68
N GLY A 438 4.79 28.16 33.99
CA GLY A 438 3.66 27.82 33.12
C GLY A 438 3.16 29.05 32.39
N LEU A 439 2.37 28.81 31.35
CA LEU A 439 1.69 29.86 30.59
C LEU A 439 0.34 29.37 30.08
N SER A 440 -0.58 30.29 29.81
CA SER A 440 -1.88 29.98 29.20
C SER A 440 -2.33 31.06 28.22
N GLY A 441 -3.09 30.65 27.22
CA GLY A 441 -3.69 31.52 26.22
C GLY A 441 -2.72 32.14 25.19
N ALA A 442 -1.53 31.57 25.04
CA ALA A 442 -0.50 32.13 24.19
C ALA A 442 -0.64 31.73 22.71
N SER A 443 -0.41 32.69 21.83
CA SER A 443 -0.10 32.45 20.43
C SER A 443 1.39 32.60 20.20
N VAL A 444 2.02 31.58 19.61
CA VAL A 444 3.47 31.50 19.43
C VAL A 444 3.80 31.20 17.99
N ASP A 445 4.70 32.00 17.39
CA ASP A 445 5.36 31.70 16.13
C ASP A 445 6.84 31.46 16.44
N VAL A 446 7.33 30.26 16.17
CA VAL A 446 8.68 29.82 16.58
C VAL A 446 9.49 29.35 15.40
N GLU A 447 10.75 29.78 15.36
CA GLU A 447 11.80 29.21 14.50
C GLU A 447 13.02 28.86 15.36
N MET A 448 13.45 27.60 15.34
CA MET A 448 14.58 27.15 16.16
C MET A 448 15.47 26.14 15.45
N THR A 449 16.71 26.14 15.86
CA THR A 449 17.76 25.18 15.48
C THR A 449 18.48 24.69 16.75
N GLN A 450 19.41 23.76 16.63
CA GLN A 450 20.26 23.32 17.74
C GLN A 450 21.15 24.46 18.31
N ALA A 451 21.43 25.51 17.53
CA ALA A 451 22.25 26.65 17.96
C ALA A 451 21.43 27.78 18.60
N GLY A 452 20.11 27.67 18.60
CA GLY A 452 19.22 28.68 19.17
C GLY A 452 18.00 28.95 18.31
N GLY A 453 17.29 30.04 18.59
CA GLY A 453 16.08 30.36 17.86
C GLY A 453 15.49 31.72 18.19
N LYS A 454 14.32 31.96 17.63
CA LYS A 454 13.46 33.12 17.89
C LYS A 454 12.01 32.67 18.04
N ALA A 455 11.27 33.38 18.86
CA ALA A 455 9.83 33.22 18.98
C ALA A 455 9.16 34.59 19.14
N SER A 456 8.01 34.73 18.50
CA SER A 456 7.07 35.82 18.79
C SER A 456 5.95 35.24 19.65
N LEU A 457 5.74 35.83 20.80
CA LEU A 457 4.72 35.43 21.78
C LEU A 457 3.66 36.53 21.88
N ALA A 458 2.40 36.15 21.84
CA ALA A 458 1.28 37.05 22.11
C ALA A 458 0.25 36.33 23.00
N ILE A 459 -0.20 36.98 24.06
CA ILE A 459 -1.31 36.58 24.91
C ILE A 459 -2.38 37.66 24.83
N ALA A 460 -3.62 37.26 24.59
CA ALA A 460 -4.80 38.08 24.71
C ALA A 460 -5.76 37.34 25.64
N SER A 461 -5.83 37.78 26.90
CA SER A 461 -6.56 37.10 27.98
C SER A 461 -5.97 35.72 28.30
N GLY A 462 -4.95 35.71 29.17
CA GLY A 462 -4.26 34.50 29.61
C GLY A 462 -3.50 34.75 30.90
N GLY A 463 -2.40 34.01 31.09
CA GLY A 463 -1.59 34.19 32.31
C GLY A 463 -0.24 33.52 32.25
N LEU A 464 0.64 33.98 33.14
CA LEU A 464 1.90 33.32 33.46
C LEU A 464 1.79 32.69 34.83
N VAL A 465 2.34 31.50 34.98
CA VAL A 465 2.42 30.80 36.26
C VAL A 465 3.89 30.77 36.67
N LEU A 466 4.25 31.50 37.73
CA LEU A 466 5.62 31.69 38.20
C LEU A 466 5.77 31.18 39.64
N PRO A 467 5.86 29.87 39.87
CA PRO A 467 5.93 29.29 41.22
C PRO A 467 7.19 29.78 41.94
N GLY A 468 7.00 30.23 43.18
CA GLY A 468 8.10 30.71 44.04
C GLY A 468 8.61 32.12 43.75
N VAL A 469 7.98 32.85 42.81
CA VAL A 469 8.32 34.25 42.49
C VAL A 469 7.38 35.22 43.20
N PHE A 470 6.09 34.89 43.27
CA PHE A 470 5.06 35.70 43.91
C PHE A 470 4.28 34.84 44.93
N GLU A 471 3.62 35.50 45.90
CA GLU A 471 2.72 34.82 46.84
C GLU A 471 1.59 34.12 46.11
N GLU A 472 0.99 34.80 45.10
CA GLU A 472 0.09 34.19 44.15
C GLU A 472 0.88 33.82 42.87
N PRO A 473 1.07 32.54 42.59
CA PRO A 473 1.94 32.11 41.50
C PRO A 473 1.36 32.42 40.11
N VAL A 474 0.07 32.73 39.99
CA VAL A 474 -0.60 33.03 38.74
C VAL A 474 -0.66 34.54 38.52
N LEU A 475 -0.02 35.04 37.49
CA LEU A 475 -0.10 36.42 37.06
C LEU A 475 -1.10 36.50 35.87
N PRO A 476 -2.32 37.00 36.10
CA PRO A 476 -3.27 37.17 35.01
C PRO A 476 -2.80 38.29 34.09
N LEU A 477 -3.03 38.13 32.78
CA LEU A 477 -2.62 39.06 31.74
C LEU A 477 -3.79 39.33 30.80
N ASP A 478 -4.14 40.61 30.62
CA ASP A 478 -5.07 41.04 29.58
C ASP A 478 -4.35 41.01 28.23
N GLN A 479 -3.10 41.47 28.18
CA GLN A 479 -2.25 41.46 27.00
C GLN A 479 -0.79 41.23 27.38
N LEU A 480 -0.12 40.40 26.58
CA LEU A 480 1.33 40.29 26.55
C LEU A 480 1.79 40.14 25.10
N SER A 481 2.81 40.90 24.71
CA SER A 481 3.55 40.66 23.48
C SER A 481 5.04 40.65 23.77
N ALA A 482 5.78 39.75 23.15
CA ALA A 482 7.21 39.66 23.34
C ALA A 482 7.89 39.03 22.11
N GLU A 483 9.09 39.49 21.82
CA GLU A 483 10.03 38.80 20.91
C GLU A 483 11.12 38.16 21.76
N VAL A 484 11.27 36.86 21.67
CA VAL A 484 12.28 36.08 22.42
C VAL A 484 13.29 35.53 21.45
N ARG A 485 14.57 35.71 21.74
CA ARG A 485 15.69 35.09 21.03
C ARG A 485 16.53 34.33 22.03
N TRP A 486 17.02 33.19 21.62
CA TRP A 486 17.97 32.43 22.44
C TRP A 486 19.09 31.87 21.60
N GLN A 487 20.23 31.70 22.24
CA GLN A 487 21.44 31.09 21.68
C GLN A 487 21.92 29.99 22.61
N VAL A 488 22.32 28.86 22.01
CA VAL A 488 22.86 27.69 22.70
C VAL A 488 24.29 27.49 22.21
N ASP A 489 25.23 27.55 23.14
CA ASP A 489 26.66 27.30 22.87
C ASP A 489 27.17 26.27 23.87
N GLY A 490 27.15 25.01 23.50
CA GLY A 490 27.40 23.88 24.37
C GLY A 490 26.45 23.90 25.59
N PRO A 491 26.99 23.97 26.85
CA PRO A 491 26.18 24.05 28.05
C PRO A 491 25.61 25.45 28.33
N ARG A 492 26.04 26.46 27.58
CA ARG A 492 25.65 27.87 27.81
C ARG A 492 24.39 28.20 27.04
N LEU A 493 23.40 28.74 27.75
CA LEU A 493 22.17 29.27 27.18
C LEU A 493 22.08 30.78 27.46
N ALA A 494 21.89 31.56 26.43
CA ALA A 494 21.59 32.99 26.52
C ALA A 494 20.17 33.22 25.94
N VAL A 495 19.32 33.89 26.73
CA VAL A 495 17.96 34.25 26.33
C VAL A 495 17.81 35.76 26.40
N GLN A 496 17.21 36.34 25.38
CA GLN A 496 16.93 37.78 25.29
C GLN A 496 15.46 37.97 24.91
N ALA A 497 14.72 38.70 25.73
CA ALA A 497 13.36 39.14 25.44
C ALA A 497 13.38 40.65 25.15
N SER A 498 12.82 41.02 24.01
CA SER A 498 12.69 42.40 23.52
C SER A 498 11.27 42.71 23.18
N ASN A 499 10.95 44.02 23.12
CA ASN A 499 9.60 44.49 22.78
C ASN A 499 8.51 43.87 23.70
N VAL A 500 8.88 43.60 24.96
CA VAL A 500 7.93 43.03 25.90
C VAL A 500 6.98 44.11 26.37
N ARG A 501 5.71 43.98 26.01
CA ARG A 501 4.61 44.83 26.44
C ARG A 501 3.60 43.97 27.17
N PHE A 502 3.19 44.42 28.31
CA PHE A 502 2.18 43.72 29.11
C PHE A 502 1.17 44.68 29.69
N SER A 503 -0.04 44.19 29.91
CA SER A 503 -1.08 44.85 30.67
C SER A 503 -1.93 43.83 31.42
N ASN A 504 -2.34 44.22 32.61
CA ASN A 504 -3.37 43.55 33.40
C ASN A 504 -4.20 44.61 34.18
N ALA A 505 -5.09 44.17 35.06
CA ALA A 505 -5.94 45.06 35.86
C ALA A 505 -5.15 46.03 36.71
N ASP A 506 -3.92 45.70 37.16
CA ASP A 506 -3.16 46.44 38.15
C ASP A 506 -1.98 47.23 37.55
N ALA A 507 -1.48 46.80 36.42
CA ALA A 507 -0.24 47.37 35.84
C ALA A 507 -0.21 47.26 34.32
N GLN A 508 0.50 48.18 33.70
CA GLN A 508 0.94 48.07 32.29
C GLN A 508 2.37 48.56 32.17
N GLY A 509 3.11 47.97 31.22
CA GLY A 509 4.50 48.35 31.09
C GLY A 509 5.16 47.78 29.84
N GLU A 510 6.37 48.30 29.62
CA GLU A 510 7.31 47.80 28.61
C GLU A 510 8.63 47.43 29.30
N LEU A 511 9.23 46.31 28.90
CA LEU A 511 10.51 45.91 29.42
C LEU A 511 11.38 45.20 28.36
N ARG A 512 12.64 45.10 28.70
CA ARG A 512 13.60 44.20 28.04
C ARG A 512 14.25 43.35 29.10
N ALA A 513 14.42 42.06 28.84
CA ALA A 513 15.06 41.14 29.76
C ALA A 513 16.16 40.34 29.03
N SER A 514 17.21 40.06 29.73
CA SER A 514 18.24 39.13 29.28
C SER A 514 18.65 38.22 30.42
N TRP A 515 18.85 36.96 30.10
CA TRP A 515 19.31 35.94 31.01
C TRP A 515 20.34 35.06 30.35
N ARG A 516 21.35 34.66 31.11
CA ARG A 516 22.37 33.70 30.63
C ARG A 516 22.75 32.75 31.74
N THR A 517 23.09 31.52 31.40
CA THR A 517 23.69 30.57 32.35
C THR A 517 25.03 31.12 32.81
N SER A 518 25.34 31.08 34.11
CA SER A 518 26.65 31.41 34.68
C SER A 518 27.48 30.13 34.86
N ASP A 519 28.83 30.29 34.82
CA ASP A 519 29.74 29.16 35.08
C ASP A 519 29.76 28.76 36.57
N ALA A 520 28.96 29.40 37.43
CA ALA A 520 28.88 29.17 38.86
C ALA A 520 27.61 28.37 39.32
N GLY A 521 26.90 27.71 38.42
CA GLY A 521 25.72 26.87 38.68
C GLY A 521 24.41 27.61 38.46
#